data_6013a5b4f6b05389bf6c963dfb787418
#
_entry.id   6013a5b4f6b05389bf6c963dfb787418
#
_cell.length_a   1.000
_cell.length_b   1.000
_cell.length_c   1.000
_cell.angle_alpha   90.00
_cell.angle_beta   90.00
_cell.angle_gamma   90.00
#
_symmetry.space_group_name_H-M   'P 1'
#
loop_
_entity.id
_entity.type
_entity.pdbx_description
1 polymer ?
#
loop_
_entity_poly.entity_id
_entity_poly.type
_entity_poly.pdbx_seq_one_letter_code
_entity_poly.pdbx_strand_id
1 'polypeptide(L)'
;MKLYLKIWRQTNTDSNGSFQNYEIDEITPDMSFLEMMDVLNEKLIMEGIDPVAFDHDCREGICGSCSLFINGRAHGPDTGITTCQLHMRKFQDGDSIVIEPFRASSFPVIKDLVVDRKSFDRIQHAGGYISINTSGNTQDANTIPIRKEDADNAFDAATCIGCGACVATCKNASAMLFVSAKVSQFSYLPQGQVEAKDRVLNMVKQMDEEGFGNCTNTGACEVECPKGISIKNIARMNKEFLKAKL
;
A
#
# COMPACT_ATOMS: atom_id res chain seq x y z
N MET A 1 -16.06 -22.08 -12.08
CA MET A 1 -16.80 -20.84 -12.44
C MET A 1 -16.21 -20.31 -13.73
N LYS A 2 -17.06 -19.77 -14.60
CA LYS A 2 -16.67 -19.00 -15.77
C LYS A 2 -16.74 -17.51 -15.44
N LEU A 3 -15.72 -16.75 -15.78
CA LEU A 3 -15.62 -15.32 -15.45
C LEU A 3 -15.19 -14.52 -16.68
N TYR A 4 -15.64 -13.26 -16.73
CA TYR A 4 -15.28 -12.31 -17.77
C TYR A 4 -14.39 -11.23 -17.14
N LEU A 5 -13.13 -11.15 -17.57
CA LEU A 5 -12.15 -10.24 -17.01
C LEU A 5 -11.93 -9.07 -17.97
N LYS A 6 -12.02 -7.86 -17.47
CA LYS A 6 -11.68 -6.64 -18.19
C LYS A 6 -10.43 -6.04 -17.53
N ILE A 7 -9.27 -6.29 -18.14
CA ILE A 7 -7.96 -6.00 -17.54
C ILE A 7 -7.29 -4.85 -18.27
N TRP A 8 -6.73 -3.91 -17.50
CA TRP A 8 -5.88 -2.87 -18.04
C TRP A 8 -4.58 -3.45 -18.58
N ARG A 9 -4.26 -3.14 -19.85
CA ARG A 9 -3.01 -3.52 -20.50
C ARG A 9 -2.27 -2.29 -20.97
N GLN A 10 -0.98 -2.25 -20.67
CA GLN A 10 -0.09 -1.14 -21.05
C GLN A 10 1.33 -1.68 -21.20
N THR A 11 1.97 -1.44 -22.34
CA THR A 11 3.27 -2.04 -22.66
C THR A 11 4.43 -1.45 -21.86
N ASN A 12 4.39 -0.14 -21.61
CA ASN A 12 5.42 0.59 -20.86
C ASN A 12 4.87 1.95 -20.38
N THR A 13 5.68 2.70 -19.65
CA THR A 13 5.31 3.99 -19.05
C THR A 13 4.86 5.02 -20.11
N ASP A 14 5.44 5.01 -21.30
CA ASP A 14 5.20 6.01 -22.35
C ASP A 14 4.05 5.63 -23.29
N SER A 15 3.57 4.41 -23.22
CA SER A 15 2.47 3.91 -24.05
C SER A 15 1.11 4.26 -23.47
N ASN A 16 0.13 4.45 -24.34
CA ASN A 16 -1.28 4.52 -23.91
C ASN A 16 -1.78 3.13 -23.56
N GLY A 17 -2.32 2.98 -22.35
CA GLY A 17 -2.96 1.74 -21.96
C GLY A 17 -4.42 1.67 -22.42
N SER A 18 -4.95 0.46 -22.47
CA SER A 18 -6.35 0.19 -22.79
C SER A 18 -6.85 -1.05 -22.07
N PHE A 19 -8.16 -1.16 -21.92
CA PHE A 19 -8.77 -2.38 -21.39
C PHE A 19 -8.83 -3.47 -22.47
N GLN A 20 -8.47 -4.69 -22.10
CA GLN A 20 -8.66 -5.89 -22.87
C GLN A 20 -9.59 -6.86 -22.14
N ASN A 21 -10.40 -7.59 -22.90
CA ASN A 21 -11.36 -8.55 -22.35
C ASN A 21 -10.80 -9.96 -22.49
N TYR A 22 -10.95 -10.74 -21.42
CA TYR A 22 -10.56 -12.14 -21.36
C TYR A 22 -11.73 -12.96 -20.78
N GLU A 23 -11.78 -14.20 -21.19
CA GLU A 23 -12.71 -15.19 -20.66
C GLU A 23 -11.92 -16.31 -20.03
N ILE A 24 -12.27 -16.66 -18.79
CA ILE A 24 -11.61 -17.73 -18.05
C ILE A 24 -12.66 -18.64 -17.44
N ASP A 25 -12.41 -19.92 -17.48
CA ASP A 25 -13.22 -20.99 -16.89
C ASP A 25 -12.37 -21.84 -15.94
N GLU A 26 -12.92 -22.91 -15.39
CA GLU A 26 -12.24 -23.82 -14.46
C GLU A 26 -11.77 -23.19 -13.14
N ILE A 27 -12.27 -21.97 -12.82
CA ILE A 27 -11.96 -21.30 -11.55
C ILE A 27 -12.81 -21.90 -10.43
N THR A 28 -12.15 -22.28 -9.33
CA THR A 28 -12.82 -22.80 -8.14
C THR A 28 -13.01 -21.71 -7.09
N PRO A 29 -14.05 -21.79 -6.24
CA PRO A 29 -14.30 -20.81 -5.18
C PRO A 29 -13.15 -20.68 -4.16
N ASP A 30 -12.34 -21.71 -4.00
CA ASP A 30 -11.26 -21.76 -3.01
C ASP A 30 -9.94 -21.16 -3.52
N MET A 31 -9.80 -20.97 -4.82
CA MET A 31 -8.66 -20.24 -5.38
C MET A 31 -8.59 -18.82 -4.82
N SER A 32 -7.38 -18.32 -4.62
CA SER A 32 -7.14 -16.89 -4.40
C SER A 32 -7.29 -16.13 -5.72
N PHE A 33 -7.48 -14.80 -5.63
CA PHE A 33 -7.53 -13.93 -6.81
C PHE A 33 -6.25 -14.00 -7.64
N LEU A 34 -5.08 -14.13 -6.98
CA LEU A 34 -3.80 -14.26 -7.69
C LEU A 34 -3.65 -15.60 -8.40
N GLU A 35 -4.16 -16.70 -7.83
CA GLU A 35 -4.19 -18.00 -8.53
C GLU A 35 -5.07 -17.95 -9.78
N MET A 36 -6.21 -17.26 -9.74
CA MET A 36 -7.00 -17.00 -10.93
C MET A 36 -6.21 -16.23 -12.00
N MET A 37 -5.42 -15.23 -11.60
CA MET A 37 -4.53 -14.50 -12.52
C MET A 37 -3.41 -15.37 -13.07
N ASP A 38 -2.87 -16.29 -12.26
CA ASP A 38 -1.86 -17.27 -12.72
C ASP A 38 -2.47 -18.21 -13.79
N VAL A 39 -3.68 -18.74 -13.57
CA VAL A 39 -4.40 -19.58 -14.55
C VAL A 39 -4.64 -18.83 -15.86
N LEU A 40 -5.04 -17.55 -15.78
CA LEU A 40 -5.16 -16.71 -16.98
C LEU A 40 -3.82 -16.60 -17.71
N ASN A 41 -2.74 -16.32 -17.01
CA ASN A 41 -1.43 -16.16 -17.61
C ASN A 41 -0.90 -17.46 -18.24
N GLU A 42 -1.14 -18.60 -17.62
CA GLU A 42 -0.82 -19.91 -18.21
C GLU A 42 -1.56 -20.11 -19.54
N LYS A 43 -2.85 -19.80 -19.59
CA LYS A 43 -3.65 -19.86 -20.83
C LYS A 43 -3.08 -18.93 -21.91
N LEU A 44 -2.79 -17.68 -21.56
CA LEU A 44 -2.21 -16.72 -22.52
C LEU A 44 -0.87 -17.18 -23.08
N ILE A 45 0.00 -17.73 -22.23
CA ILE A 45 1.31 -18.27 -22.63
C ILE A 45 1.12 -19.45 -23.60
N MET A 46 0.20 -20.38 -23.34
CA MET A 46 -0.10 -21.49 -24.25
C MET A 46 -0.62 -21.01 -25.60
N GLU A 47 -1.35 -19.91 -25.65
CA GLU A 47 -1.86 -19.28 -26.86
C GLU A 47 -0.81 -18.40 -27.57
N GLY A 48 0.39 -18.24 -27.02
CA GLY A 48 1.45 -17.37 -27.55
C GLY A 48 1.17 -15.87 -27.36
N ILE A 49 0.29 -15.52 -26.42
CA ILE A 49 -0.08 -14.14 -26.08
C ILE A 49 0.76 -13.67 -24.90
N ASP A 50 1.18 -12.39 -24.91
CA ASP A 50 1.95 -11.79 -23.82
C ASP A 50 1.14 -11.81 -22.51
N PRO A 51 1.63 -12.47 -21.44
CA PRO A 51 0.92 -12.59 -20.18
C PRO A 51 0.69 -11.21 -19.52
N VAL A 52 -0.29 -11.13 -18.65
CA VAL A 52 -0.58 -9.91 -17.86
C VAL A 52 0.50 -9.75 -16.80
N ALA A 53 1.21 -8.62 -16.81
CA ALA A 53 2.16 -8.29 -15.76
C ALA A 53 1.43 -7.82 -14.50
N PHE A 54 1.68 -8.45 -13.36
CA PHE A 54 1.21 -8.04 -12.05
C PHE A 54 2.23 -8.42 -10.97
N ASP A 55 2.29 -7.60 -9.90
CA ASP A 55 3.21 -7.84 -8.80
C ASP A 55 2.60 -8.76 -7.75
N HIS A 56 3.40 -9.68 -7.26
CA HIS A 56 3.11 -10.51 -6.10
C HIS A 56 4.41 -11.03 -5.48
N ASP A 57 4.37 -11.39 -4.18
CA ASP A 57 5.50 -11.98 -3.48
C ASP A 57 5.01 -12.91 -2.37
N CYS A 58 4.75 -12.41 -1.16
CA CYS A 58 4.47 -13.24 0.03
C CYS A 58 3.21 -14.10 -0.07
N ARG A 59 2.20 -13.67 -0.78
CA ARG A 59 0.84 -14.26 -0.85
C ARG A 59 0.14 -14.43 0.52
N GLU A 60 0.65 -13.73 1.55
CA GLU A 60 0.17 -13.79 2.94
C GLU A 60 -0.33 -12.44 3.49
N GLY A 61 -0.42 -11.43 2.63
CA GLY A 61 -0.94 -10.10 2.99
C GLY A 61 0.03 -9.24 3.80
N ILE A 62 1.34 -9.46 3.72
CA ILE A 62 2.34 -8.76 4.54
C ILE A 62 3.38 -7.94 3.75
N CYS A 63 3.56 -8.19 2.44
CA CYS A 63 4.60 -7.50 1.66
C CYS A 63 4.11 -6.23 0.93
N GLY A 64 2.81 -6.08 0.69
CA GLY A 64 2.23 -4.95 -0.02
C GLY A 64 2.42 -4.93 -1.54
N SER A 65 2.93 -6.02 -2.15
CA SER A 65 3.23 -6.06 -3.59
C SER A 65 1.99 -6.20 -4.47
N CYS A 66 1.02 -7.03 -4.09
CA CYS A 66 -0.17 -7.39 -4.86
C CYS A 66 -1.24 -6.30 -4.90
N SER A 67 -0.89 -5.11 -5.39
CA SER A 67 -1.71 -3.90 -5.30
C SER A 67 -2.52 -3.70 -6.58
N LEU A 68 -3.80 -4.09 -6.57
CA LEU A 68 -4.71 -4.00 -7.70
C LEU A 68 -6.03 -3.31 -7.30
N PHE A 69 -6.60 -2.54 -8.22
CA PHE A 69 -8.02 -2.20 -8.18
C PHE A 69 -8.84 -3.33 -8.80
N ILE A 70 -9.84 -3.78 -8.06
CA ILE A 70 -10.78 -4.80 -8.51
C ILE A 70 -12.18 -4.22 -8.37
N ASN A 71 -12.87 -4.06 -9.48
CA ASN A 71 -14.19 -3.42 -9.55
C ASN A 71 -14.22 -2.03 -8.87
N GLY A 72 -13.17 -1.25 -9.08
CA GLY A 72 -13.04 0.12 -8.57
C GLY A 72 -12.71 0.24 -7.08
N ARG A 73 -12.38 -0.86 -6.40
CA ARG A 73 -11.93 -0.87 -5.00
C ARG A 73 -10.51 -1.39 -4.86
N ALA A 74 -9.73 -0.74 -4.01
CA ALA A 74 -8.39 -1.19 -3.70
C ALA A 74 -8.43 -2.56 -3.02
N HIS A 75 -7.68 -3.52 -3.57
CA HIS A 75 -7.63 -4.91 -3.14
C HIS A 75 -8.93 -5.73 -3.31
N GLY A 76 -10.00 -5.17 -3.84
CA GLY A 76 -11.26 -5.86 -4.14
C GLY A 76 -12.40 -5.59 -3.15
N PRO A 77 -13.45 -6.41 -3.18
CA PRO A 77 -14.71 -6.14 -2.48
C PRO A 77 -14.62 -6.26 -0.96
N ASP A 78 -13.68 -7.04 -0.43
CA ASP A 78 -13.52 -7.24 1.02
C ASP A 78 -12.68 -6.13 1.65
N THR A 79 -12.97 -5.81 2.91
CA THR A 79 -12.20 -4.83 3.69
C THR A 79 -11.17 -5.52 4.60
N GLY A 80 -10.06 -4.83 4.89
CA GLY A 80 -9.05 -5.33 5.82
C GLY A 80 -8.18 -6.46 5.27
N ILE A 81 -8.21 -6.72 3.96
CA ILE A 81 -7.38 -7.73 3.29
C ILE A 81 -6.63 -7.16 2.09
N THR A 82 -5.60 -7.85 1.67
CA THR A 82 -4.88 -7.57 0.41
C THR A 82 -5.40 -8.46 -0.72
N THR A 83 -5.06 -8.12 -1.95
CA THR A 83 -5.50 -8.89 -3.14
C THR A 83 -5.14 -10.37 -3.07
N CYS A 84 -3.98 -10.72 -2.51
CA CYS A 84 -3.57 -12.14 -2.36
C CYS A 84 -4.41 -12.93 -1.34
N GLN A 85 -5.14 -12.24 -0.47
CA GLN A 85 -6.04 -12.85 0.51
C GLN A 85 -7.50 -12.90 0.03
N LEU A 86 -7.81 -12.25 -1.11
CA LEU A 86 -9.12 -12.29 -1.73
C LEU A 86 -9.32 -13.65 -2.41
N HIS A 87 -10.42 -14.32 -2.11
CA HIS A 87 -10.78 -15.62 -2.70
C HIS A 87 -11.89 -15.50 -3.73
N MET A 88 -11.87 -16.39 -4.71
CA MET A 88 -12.83 -16.38 -5.82
C MET A 88 -14.27 -16.68 -5.40
N ARG A 89 -14.50 -17.23 -4.20
CA ARG A 89 -15.85 -17.39 -3.61
C ARG A 89 -16.62 -16.07 -3.39
N LYS A 90 -15.95 -14.92 -3.54
CA LYS A 90 -16.58 -13.59 -3.49
C LYS A 90 -17.21 -13.17 -4.80
N PHE A 91 -17.00 -13.94 -5.84
CA PHE A 91 -17.55 -13.75 -7.18
C PHE A 91 -18.47 -14.90 -7.54
N GLN A 92 -19.38 -14.66 -8.50
CA GLN A 92 -20.33 -15.64 -8.97
C GLN A 92 -20.00 -16.08 -10.40
N ASP A 93 -20.51 -17.25 -10.78
CA ASP A 93 -20.42 -17.72 -12.16
C ASP A 93 -21.05 -16.72 -13.12
N GLY A 94 -20.33 -16.33 -14.15
CA GLY A 94 -20.77 -15.31 -15.12
C GLY A 94 -20.42 -13.87 -14.75
N ASP A 95 -19.80 -13.61 -13.60
CA ASP A 95 -19.41 -12.24 -13.20
C ASP A 95 -18.41 -11.62 -14.17
N SER A 96 -18.53 -10.30 -14.33
CA SER A 96 -17.55 -9.46 -15.02
C SER A 96 -16.72 -8.70 -14.00
N ILE A 97 -15.38 -8.87 -14.07
CA ILE A 97 -14.43 -8.29 -13.12
C ILE A 97 -13.52 -7.31 -13.86
N VAL A 98 -13.50 -6.06 -13.40
CA VAL A 98 -12.59 -5.02 -13.91
C VAL A 98 -11.36 -4.97 -13.04
N ILE A 99 -10.17 -5.06 -13.65
CA ILE A 99 -8.87 -5.09 -12.96
C ILE A 99 -7.99 -3.97 -13.49
N GLU A 100 -7.51 -3.11 -12.59
CA GLU A 100 -6.71 -1.93 -12.91
C GLU A 100 -5.49 -1.81 -11.98
N PRO A 101 -4.40 -1.14 -12.43
CA PRO A 101 -3.26 -0.84 -11.56
C PRO A 101 -3.59 0.28 -10.56
N PHE A 102 -2.83 0.39 -9.48
CA PHE A 102 -2.83 1.54 -8.55
C PHE A 102 -2.13 2.74 -9.18
N ARG A 103 -2.67 3.30 -10.24
CA ARG A 103 -2.05 4.43 -10.94
C ARG A 103 -2.38 5.78 -10.27
N ALA A 104 -1.34 6.54 -10.02
CA ALA A 104 -1.35 7.93 -9.63
C ALA A 104 -0.18 8.62 -10.31
N SER A 105 -0.11 9.96 -10.31
CA SER A 105 1.05 10.68 -10.89
C SER A 105 2.38 10.23 -10.28
N SER A 106 2.38 9.94 -8.98
CA SER A 106 3.56 9.45 -8.25
C SER A 106 3.74 7.92 -8.31
N PHE A 107 2.85 7.20 -8.99
CA PHE A 107 2.89 5.76 -9.25
C PHE A 107 2.70 5.49 -10.74
N PRO A 108 3.65 5.84 -11.60
CA PRO A 108 3.52 5.59 -13.03
C PRO A 108 3.45 4.10 -13.31
N VAL A 109 2.66 3.72 -14.32
CA VAL A 109 2.55 2.32 -14.75
C VAL A 109 3.84 1.91 -15.45
N ILE A 110 4.47 0.84 -15.00
CA ILE A 110 5.64 0.22 -15.65
C ILE A 110 5.18 -0.67 -16.80
N LYS A 111 4.29 -1.61 -16.51
CA LYS A 111 3.65 -2.52 -17.48
C LYS A 111 2.36 -3.05 -16.90
N ASP A 112 1.28 -3.04 -17.66
CA ASP A 112 -0.05 -3.57 -17.32
C ASP A 112 -0.53 -3.12 -15.92
N LEU A 113 -0.47 -4.02 -14.94
CA LEU A 113 -0.94 -3.79 -13.57
C LEU A 113 0.21 -3.40 -12.61
N VAL A 114 1.45 -3.39 -13.09
CA VAL A 114 2.64 -3.06 -12.30
C VAL A 114 2.89 -1.56 -12.32
N VAL A 115 3.06 -0.96 -11.15
CA VAL A 115 3.35 0.48 -10.97
C VAL A 115 4.68 0.70 -10.25
N ASP A 116 5.36 1.81 -10.55
CA ASP A 116 6.57 2.24 -9.83
C ASP A 116 6.19 2.89 -8.50
N ARG A 117 6.55 2.27 -7.38
CA ARG A 117 6.33 2.77 -6.02
C ARG A 117 7.62 3.23 -5.33
N LYS A 118 8.70 3.44 -6.06
CA LYS A 118 9.98 3.93 -5.50
C LYS A 118 9.86 5.28 -4.79
N SER A 119 8.83 6.08 -5.09
CA SER A 119 8.49 7.29 -4.34
C SER A 119 8.27 6.99 -2.84
N PHE A 120 7.65 5.87 -2.50
CA PHE A 120 7.49 5.43 -1.11
C PHE A 120 8.83 5.06 -0.47
N ASP A 121 9.71 4.39 -1.22
CA ASP A 121 11.04 4.03 -0.73
C ASP A 121 11.86 5.29 -0.43
N ARG A 122 11.83 6.31 -1.31
CA ARG A 122 12.52 7.57 -1.08
C ARG A 122 11.98 8.32 0.15
N ILE A 123 10.67 8.33 0.36
CA ILE A 123 10.07 8.89 1.59
C ILE A 123 10.56 8.11 2.81
N GLN A 124 10.59 6.78 2.74
CA GLN A 124 11.05 5.94 3.85
C GLN A 124 12.53 6.19 4.17
N HIS A 125 13.37 6.33 3.15
CA HIS A 125 14.79 6.70 3.31
C HIS A 125 14.99 8.09 3.93
N ALA A 126 14.08 9.03 3.72
CA ALA A 126 14.20 10.39 4.23
C ALA A 126 14.07 10.51 5.76
N GLY A 127 13.46 9.51 6.44
CA GLY A 127 13.29 9.58 7.90
C GLY A 127 12.67 8.36 8.56
N GLY A 128 12.31 7.32 7.80
CA GLY A 128 11.66 6.12 8.32
C GLY A 128 12.57 5.14 9.06
N TYR A 129 13.57 5.64 9.77
CA TYR A 129 14.58 4.85 10.50
C TYR A 129 14.79 5.38 11.91
N ILE A 130 15.52 4.63 12.72
CA ILE A 130 16.06 5.03 14.03
C ILE A 130 17.56 4.80 14.06
N SER A 131 18.29 5.68 14.78
CA SER A 131 19.72 5.49 15.02
C SER A 131 19.94 4.42 16.09
N ILE A 132 20.96 3.59 15.88
CA ILE A 132 21.39 2.62 16.88
C ILE A 132 22.19 3.36 17.95
N ASN A 133 21.80 3.18 19.23
CA ASN A 133 22.62 3.66 20.33
C ASN A 133 23.87 2.79 20.48
N THR A 134 25.02 3.35 20.11
CA THR A 134 26.32 2.69 20.21
C THR A 134 27.16 3.16 21.40
N SER A 135 26.56 3.98 22.29
CA SER A 135 27.29 4.63 23.38
C SER A 135 27.64 3.74 24.58
N GLY A 136 27.49 2.44 24.51
CA GLY A 136 27.91 1.52 25.56
C GLY A 136 26.88 0.46 25.95
N ASN A 137 26.62 0.28 27.23
CA ASN A 137 25.87 -0.83 27.79
C ASN A 137 24.39 -0.78 27.41
N THR A 138 23.78 -1.97 27.26
CA THR A 138 22.34 -2.13 27.19
C THR A 138 21.70 -1.54 28.44
N GLN A 139 20.63 -0.78 28.25
CA GLN A 139 19.85 -0.27 29.38
C GLN A 139 19.16 -1.41 30.13
N ASP A 140 19.07 -1.27 31.45
CA ASP A 140 18.31 -2.22 32.27
C ASP A 140 16.82 -2.25 31.89
N ALA A 141 16.18 -3.37 32.13
CA ALA A 141 14.74 -3.51 31.92
C ALA A 141 13.98 -2.44 32.75
N ASN A 142 12.93 -1.88 32.14
CA ASN A 142 12.11 -0.81 32.75
C ASN A 142 12.81 0.53 33.00
N THR A 143 14.00 0.77 32.47
CA THR A 143 14.71 2.04 32.60
C THR A 143 13.92 3.19 31.95
N ILE A 144 13.25 2.92 30.82
CA ILE A 144 12.37 3.88 30.14
C ILE A 144 10.97 3.26 30.05
N PRO A 145 10.07 3.54 31.01
CA PRO A 145 8.73 3.01 31.00
C PRO A 145 7.92 3.61 29.85
N ILE A 146 7.24 2.76 29.09
CA ILE A 146 6.34 3.12 28.00
C ILE A 146 4.93 2.74 28.42
N ARG A 147 3.99 3.70 28.29
CA ARG A 147 2.58 3.40 28.55
C ARG A 147 2.10 2.38 27.52
N LYS A 148 1.26 1.42 27.99
CA LYS A 148 0.71 0.40 27.10
C LYS A 148 -0.02 1.01 25.89
N GLU A 149 -0.82 2.05 26.11
CA GLU A 149 -1.54 2.74 25.05
C GLU A 149 -0.61 3.32 23.98
N ASP A 150 0.52 3.91 24.39
CA ASP A 150 1.51 4.46 23.45
C ASP A 150 2.19 3.34 22.65
N ALA A 151 2.50 2.23 23.30
CA ALA A 151 3.05 1.05 22.64
C ALA A 151 2.05 0.45 21.64
N ASP A 152 0.79 0.26 22.03
CA ASP A 152 -0.27 -0.26 21.16
C ASP A 152 -0.46 0.65 19.93
N ASN A 153 -0.57 1.98 20.11
CA ASN A 153 -0.66 2.93 19.00
C ASN A 153 0.57 2.90 18.08
N ALA A 154 1.77 2.70 18.62
CA ALA A 154 2.97 2.56 17.83
C ALA A 154 2.96 1.28 16.98
N PHE A 155 2.56 0.16 17.55
CA PHE A 155 2.46 -1.12 16.84
C PHE A 155 1.36 -1.10 15.78
N ASP A 156 0.20 -0.52 16.07
CA ASP A 156 -0.87 -0.34 15.09
C ASP A 156 -0.39 0.47 13.89
N ALA A 157 0.32 1.57 14.13
CA ALA A 157 0.93 2.36 13.06
C ALA A 157 2.03 1.59 12.30
N ALA A 158 2.78 0.72 12.98
CA ALA A 158 3.84 -0.10 12.39
C ALA A 158 3.33 -1.18 11.43
N THR A 159 2.04 -1.55 11.50
CA THR A 159 1.46 -2.57 10.62
C THR A 159 1.38 -2.15 9.14
N CYS A 160 1.65 -0.88 8.82
CA CYS A 160 1.66 -0.39 7.45
C CYS A 160 2.65 -1.17 6.57
N ILE A 161 2.15 -1.77 5.48
CA ILE A 161 2.94 -2.58 4.53
C ILE A 161 3.34 -1.83 3.26
N GLY A 162 3.06 -0.52 3.17
CA GLY A 162 3.45 0.28 2.01
C GLY A 162 2.78 -0.12 0.69
N CYS A 163 1.59 -0.72 0.73
CA CYS A 163 0.93 -1.24 -0.47
C CYS A 163 0.48 -0.14 -1.45
N GLY A 164 0.25 1.10 -1.00
CA GLY A 164 -0.18 2.20 -1.86
C GLY A 164 -1.70 2.38 -1.99
N ALA A 165 -2.52 1.52 -1.38
CA ALA A 165 -3.99 1.62 -1.43
C ALA A 165 -4.50 3.00 -0.98
N CYS A 166 -3.89 3.58 0.05
CA CYS A 166 -4.24 4.92 0.55
C CYS A 166 -4.04 6.03 -0.47
N VAL A 167 -3.01 5.95 -1.31
CA VAL A 167 -2.76 6.90 -2.42
C VAL A 167 -3.74 6.65 -3.56
N ALA A 168 -3.85 5.41 -3.98
CA ALA A 168 -4.66 5.02 -5.13
C ALA A 168 -6.15 5.36 -4.93
N THR A 169 -6.66 5.23 -3.72
CA THR A 169 -8.06 5.53 -3.37
C THR A 169 -8.32 7.02 -3.14
N CYS A 170 -7.27 7.79 -2.85
CA CYS A 170 -7.40 9.21 -2.54
C CYS A 170 -7.66 10.03 -3.80
N LYS A 171 -8.68 10.89 -3.80
CA LYS A 171 -8.97 11.80 -4.92
C LYS A 171 -7.80 12.71 -5.30
N ASN A 172 -6.94 13.01 -4.33
CA ASN A 172 -5.76 13.85 -4.52
C ASN A 172 -4.46 13.04 -4.59
N ALA A 173 -4.51 11.71 -4.62
CA ALA A 173 -3.34 10.85 -4.56
C ALA A 173 -2.39 11.22 -3.39
N SER A 174 -2.93 11.47 -2.21
CA SER A 174 -2.16 11.90 -1.03
C SER A 174 -1.49 10.71 -0.33
N ALA A 175 -0.20 10.84 -0.01
CA ALA A 175 0.55 9.85 0.76
C ALA A 175 0.52 10.11 2.28
N MET A 176 -0.31 11.05 2.75
CA MET A 176 -0.35 11.46 4.16
C MET A 176 -0.56 10.28 5.13
N LEU A 177 -1.40 9.29 4.79
CA LEU A 177 -1.62 8.14 5.67
C LEU A 177 -0.36 7.26 5.76
N PHE A 178 0.33 7.03 4.64
CA PHE A 178 1.59 6.27 4.62
C PHE A 178 2.68 6.94 5.45
N VAL A 179 2.93 8.24 5.22
CA VAL A 179 3.95 9.02 5.94
C VAL A 179 3.62 9.09 7.43
N SER A 180 2.36 9.38 7.75
CA SER A 180 1.91 9.54 9.13
C SER A 180 1.99 8.25 9.94
N ALA A 181 1.80 7.09 9.32
CA ALA A 181 1.95 5.81 9.99
C ALA A 181 3.38 5.64 10.54
N LYS A 182 4.40 5.94 9.74
CA LYS A 182 5.80 5.84 10.17
C LYS A 182 6.19 6.92 11.18
N VAL A 183 5.78 8.15 10.95
CA VAL A 183 6.03 9.24 11.91
C VAL A 183 5.36 8.94 13.26
N SER A 184 4.11 8.47 13.27
CA SER A 184 3.40 8.11 14.51
C SER A 184 4.08 6.95 15.22
N GLN A 185 4.43 5.87 14.53
CA GLN A 185 5.14 4.73 15.10
C GLN A 185 6.29 5.20 15.97
N PHE A 186 7.19 6.00 15.41
CA PHE A 186 8.39 6.44 16.10
C PHE A 186 8.17 7.58 17.08
N SER A 187 7.11 8.40 16.93
CA SER A 187 6.80 9.47 17.86
C SER A 187 6.22 9.00 19.19
N TYR A 188 5.68 7.79 19.23
CA TYR A 188 5.20 7.17 20.46
C TYR A 188 6.30 6.46 21.26
N LEU A 189 7.39 6.06 20.60
CA LEU A 189 8.44 5.25 21.20
C LEU A 189 9.67 6.08 21.57
N PRO A 190 10.31 5.82 22.73
CA PRO A 190 11.51 6.54 23.17
C PRO A 190 12.65 6.43 22.16
N GLN A 191 12.85 5.27 21.53
CA GLN A 191 13.89 5.06 20.53
C GLN A 191 13.72 5.88 19.26
N GLY A 192 12.55 6.41 19.00
CA GLY A 192 12.26 7.26 17.85
C GLY A 192 12.45 8.76 18.12
N GLN A 193 12.75 9.17 19.36
CA GLN A 193 12.76 10.58 19.74
C GLN A 193 14.00 11.34 19.24
N VAL A 194 15.13 10.67 19.07
CA VAL A 194 16.38 11.33 18.64
C VAL A 194 16.19 12.04 17.30
N GLU A 195 15.61 11.35 16.32
CA GLU A 195 15.37 11.90 14.97
C GLU A 195 13.96 12.47 14.78
N ALA A 196 13.15 12.62 15.84
CA ALA A 196 11.74 12.94 15.71
C ALA A 196 11.48 14.22 14.91
N LYS A 197 12.29 15.27 15.13
CA LYS A 197 12.20 16.55 14.42
C LYS A 197 12.59 16.41 12.97
N ASP A 198 13.75 15.85 12.69
CA ASP A 198 14.28 15.70 11.34
C ASP A 198 13.43 14.71 10.53
N ARG A 199 12.98 13.62 11.16
CA ARG A 199 12.09 12.63 10.54
C ARG A 199 10.86 13.28 9.94
N VAL A 200 10.08 13.99 10.75
CA VAL A 200 8.82 14.56 10.27
C VAL A 200 9.03 15.62 9.21
N LEU A 201 10.06 16.47 9.36
CA LEU A 201 10.37 17.51 8.38
C LEU A 201 10.83 16.91 7.05
N ASN A 202 11.75 15.94 7.09
CA ASN A 202 12.32 15.33 5.89
C ASN A 202 11.31 14.45 5.16
N MET A 203 10.55 13.62 5.88
CA MET A 203 9.54 12.75 5.25
C MET A 203 8.40 13.55 4.62
N VAL A 204 7.94 14.63 5.26
CA VAL A 204 6.92 15.51 4.67
C VAL A 204 7.47 16.24 3.45
N LYS A 205 8.69 16.79 3.55
CA LYS A 205 9.37 17.43 2.42
C LYS A 205 9.52 16.47 1.23
N GLN A 206 10.00 15.25 1.49
CA GLN A 206 10.16 14.25 0.43
C GLN A 206 8.81 13.88 -0.19
N MET A 207 7.74 13.74 0.60
CA MET A 207 6.40 13.49 0.10
C MET A 207 5.95 14.59 -0.87
N ASP A 208 6.21 15.85 -0.54
CA ASP A 208 5.87 16.99 -1.40
C ASP A 208 6.70 17.00 -2.70
N GLU A 209 8.00 16.68 -2.61
CA GLU A 209 8.91 16.57 -3.76
C GLU A 209 8.54 15.42 -4.72
N GLU A 210 7.95 14.35 -4.21
CA GLU A 210 7.44 13.23 -5.03
C GLU A 210 6.11 13.55 -5.75
N GLY A 211 5.54 14.71 -5.51
CA GLY A 211 4.32 15.17 -6.17
C GLY A 211 3.04 14.53 -5.66
N PHE A 212 3.03 14.01 -4.44
CA PHE A 212 1.79 13.55 -3.80
C PHE A 212 0.89 14.74 -3.44
N GLY A 213 -0.40 14.58 -3.69
CA GLY A 213 -1.38 15.63 -3.42
C GLY A 213 -1.68 15.83 -1.94
N ASN A 214 -2.25 16.99 -1.64
CA ASN A 214 -2.62 17.37 -0.27
C ASN A 214 -3.83 16.56 0.25
N CYS A 215 -3.82 16.26 1.54
CA CYS A 215 -4.94 15.62 2.21
C CYS A 215 -6.12 16.57 2.37
N THR A 216 -7.30 16.15 1.95
CA THR A 216 -8.58 16.84 2.14
C THR A 216 -9.49 16.14 3.17
N ASN A 217 -8.92 15.22 3.93
CA ASN A 217 -9.57 14.52 5.04
C ASN A 217 -10.87 13.77 4.67
N THR A 218 -10.89 13.12 3.50
CA THR A 218 -12.06 12.36 3.04
C THR A 218 -12.23 11.02 3.74
N GLY A 219 -11.17 10.47 4.37
CA GLY A 219 -11.18 9.20 5.09
C GLY A 219 -11.13 7.94 4.23
N ALA A 220 -11.19 8.05 2.90
CA ALA A 220 -11.16 6.88 2.00
C ALA A 220 -9.91 6.00 2.19
N CYS A 221 -8.77 6.62 2.49
CA CYS A 221 -7.51 5.91 2.74
C CYS A 221 -7.54 4.98 3.96
N GLU A 222 -8.28 5.34 5.02
CA GLU A 222 -8.47 4.49 6.20
C GLU A 222 -9.41 3.32 5.89
N VAL A 223 -10.51 3.59 5.17
CA VAL A 223 -11.52 2.58 4.81
C VAL A 223 -10.93 1.47 3.93
N GLU A 224 -10.11 1.85 2.96
CA GLU A 224 -9.51 0.89 2.02
C GLU A 224 -8.14 0.35 2.48
N CYS A 225 -7.69 0.71 3.68
CA CYS A 225 -6.41 0.22 4.20
C CYS A 225 -6.51 -1.25 4.63
N PRO A 226 -5.76 -2.19 4.01
CA PRO A 226 -5.80 -3.60 4.38
C PRO A 226 -5.23 -3.88 5.77
N LYS A 227 -4.59 -2.89 6.40
CA LYS A 227 -3.99 -2.98 7.74
C LYS A 227 -4.68 -2.09 8.78
N GLY A 228 -5.79 -1.44 8.42
CA GLY A 228 -6.55 -0.62 9.35
C GLY A 228 -5.79 0.60 9.91
N ILE A 229 -4.85 1.15 9.14
CA ILE A 229 -4.11 2.35 9.58
C ILE A 229 -5.08 3.52 9.74
N SER A 230 -5.19 4.02 10.97
CA SER A 230 -6.13 5.10 11.29
C SER A 230 -5.65 6.48 10.83
N ILE A 231 -6.59 7.30 10.34
CA ILE A 231 -6.34 8.72 10.02
C ILE A 231 -5.93 9.55 11.25
N LYS A 232 -6.11 9.06 12.47
CA LYS A 232 -5.56 9.67 13.69
C LYS A 232 -4.04 9.86 13.59
N ASN A 233 -3.35 9.00 12.86
CA ASN A 233 -1.92 9.13 12.59
C ASN A 233 -1.61 10.44 11.85
N ILE A 234 -2.48 10.89 10.93
CA ILE A 234 -2.30 12.18 10.23
C ILE A 234 -2.34 13.34 11.22
N ALA A 235 -3.28 13.33 12.16
CA ALA A 235 -3.34 14.35 13.21
C ALA A 235 -2.09 14.35 14.10
N ARG A 236 -1.59 13.15 14.44
CA ARG A 236 -0.33 12.99 15.17
C ARG A 236 0.86 13.56 14.40
N MET A 237 1.00 13.21 13.14
CA MET A 237 2.08 13.73 12.28
C MET A 237 2.02 15.25 12.18
N ASN A 238 0.85 15.83 11.98
CA ASN A 238 0.68 17.29 11.94
C ASN A 238 1.13 17.95 13.25
N LYS A 239 0.81 17.34 14.41
CA LYS A 239 1.28 17.80 15.72
C LYS A 239 2.80 17.76 15.80
N GLU A 240 3.44 16.68 15.39
CA GLU A 240 4.90 16.55 15.39
C GLU A 240 5.57 17.54 14.41
N PHE A 241 4.95 17.76 13.23
CA PHE A 241 5.42 18.75 12.26
C PHE A 241 5.38 20.18 12.82
N LEU A 242 4.28 20.56 13.47
CA LEU A 242 4.18 21.88 14.12
C LEU A 242 5.22 22.06 15.22
N LYS A 243 5.41 21.07 16.08
CA LYS A 243 6.48 21.09 17.10
C LYS A 243 7.88 21.22 16.49
N ALA A 244 8.13 20.59 15.35
CA ALA A 244 9.42 20.65 14.68
C ALA A 244 9.70 22.01 14.01
N LYS A 245 8.66 22.79 13.71
CA LYS A 245 8.77 24.14 13.12
C LYS A 245 8.94 25.25 14.18
N LEU A 246 8.52 24.99 15.41
CA LEU A 246 8.70 25.89 16.57
C LEU A 246 10.08 25.69 17.20
#